data_4985aceb9e882f1f3a7d79851a0a7a11
#
_entry.id   4985aceb9e882f1f3a7d79851a0a7a11
#
_cell.length_a   1.000
_cell.length_b   1.000
_cell.length_c   1.000
_cell.angle_alpha   90.00
_cell.angle_beta   90.00
_cell.angle_gamma   90.00
#
_symmetry.space_group_name_H-M   'P 1'
#
loop_
_entity.id
_entity.type
_entity.pdbx_description
1 polymer ?
#
loop_
_entity_poly.entity_id
_entity_poly.type
_entity_poly.pdbx_seq_one_letter_code
_entity_poly.pdbx_strand_id
1 'polypeptide(L)'
;MDKRGWESCDFVYVCGDAYVDHPSFGHAIISRMLEAHGYKVGIIAQPDWKNQESIQILGEPRLGWLVSAGNMDSMVNHYSVSKKRRAKDSYTPGGEMGKRPDYATIVYSNLIRTWSKKPIILGGIEASLRRLAHYDYWSGKMKRSILLDSQADLISYGMGERSIVEIADALASGIEAKDITFIEGTVYKAENLDSVYDEIRLPSYREVSSDKKTYAESFYTQYSNTDPFSGKRLVEPYSDRLYVVQNPAAKPLTQEEMDDVYALPYMRTWHPCYDAAGGIPAITEVKFSLISNRGCFGGCSFCALTFHQGRIVQTRSHESIIQEAELLTQDPDFKGYIHDVGGPTANFRHPACEKQMTYGACPHKQCLFPQPCKNMNADHSDYISLLKKLRAIPKVKKVFIRSGIRFDYLLAEKNRAFLRELCQYHVSGQLKVAPEHISDNVLKRMGKPENKVYRQFMKEYAAMNDSLGMKQYLVPYLMSSHPGSTLKEAIELAEYLRDLGYMPEQVQDFYPTPSTLSTQKRRIANNLFRGRK
;
A
#
# COMPACT_ATOMS: atom_id res chain seq x y z
N MET A 1 28.24 -6.41 -11.81
CA MET A 1 29.08 -5.21 -11.73
C MET A 1 30.08 -5.15 -12.88
N ASP A 2 30.76 -6.22 -13.21
CA ASP A 2 31.82 -6.25 -14.23
C ASP A 2 31.40 -5.74 -15.62
N LYS A 3 30.23 -6.18 -16.12
CA LYS A 3 29.67 -5.69 -17.40
C LYS A 3 29.40 -4.18 -17.44
N ARG A 4 29.24 -3.53 -16.28
CA ARG A 4 29.00 -2.08 -16.13
C ARG A 4 30.28 -1.33 -15.75
N GLY A 5 31.41 -2.01 -15.53
CA GLY A 5 32.66 -1.43 -15.06
C GLY A 5 32.55 -0.81 -13.65
N TRP A 6 31.72 -1.39 -12.79
CA TRP A 6 31.53 -0.89 -11.42
C TRP A 6 32.40 -1.65 -10.44
N GLU A 7 33.25 -0.95 -9.72
CA GLU A 7 34.04 -1.48 -8.61
C GLU A 7 33.19 -1.68 -7.35
N SER A 8 32.20 -0.79 -7.14
CA SER A 8 31.25 -0.85 -6.02
C SER A 8 29.91 -0.25 -6.41
N CYS A 9 28.86 -0.59 -5.67
CA CYS A 9 27.57 0.07 -5.74
C CYS A 9 27.55 1.29 -4.81
N ASP A 10 26.76 2.31 -5.15
CA ASP A 10 26.43 3.39 -4.23
C ASP A 10 25.45 2.89 -3.16
N PHE A 11 24.43 2.17 -3.61
CA PHE A 11 23.47 1.50 -2.76
C PHE A 11 23.35 0.01 -3.09
N VAL A 12 23.11 -0.80 -2.07
CA VAL A 12 22.69 -2.19 -2.23
C VAL A 12 21.29 -2.33 -1.64
N TYR A 13 20.34 -2.76 -2.47
CA TYR A 13 18.95 -2.96 -2.06
C TYR A 13 18.71 -4.44 -1.74
N VAL A 14 18.42 -4.73 -0.47
CA VAL A 14 18.03 -6.05 0.02
C VAL A 14 16.51 -6.12 0.10
N CYS A 15 15.91 -7.05 -0.65
CA CYS A 15 14.46 -7.16 -0.80
C CYS A 15 13.96 -8.56 -0.44
N GLY A 16 12.81 -8.63 0.24
CA GLY A 16 12.14 -9.89 0.55
C GLY A 16 11.40 -10.54 -0.63
N ASP A 17 11.14 -9.80 -1.70
CA ASP A 17 10.61 -10.32 -2.95
C ASP A 17 11.74 -10.72 -3.91
N ALA A 18 11.50 -11.70 -4.76
CA ALA A 18 12.31 -11.90 -5.98
C ALA A 18 12.20 -10.67 -6.89
N TYR A 19 13.26 -10.39 -7.65
CA TYR A 19 13.30 -9.17 -8.43
C TYR A 19 12.43 -9.23 -9.69
N VAL A 20 11.44 -8.37 -9.73
CA VAL A 20 10.60 -8.08 -10.89
C VAL A 20 10.76 -6.62 -11.23
N ASP A 21 11.29 -6.33 -12.41
CA ASP A 21 11.51 -4.97 -12.90
C ASP A 21 10.23 -4.40 -13.55
N HIS A 22 9.30 -4.01 -12.72
CA HIS A 22 7.99 -3.52 -13.15
C HIS A 22 7.48 -2.40 -12.22
N PRO A 23 6.80 -1.35 -12.74
CA PRO A 23 6.34 -0.20 -11.94
C PRO A 23 5.24 -0.51 -10.91
N SER A 24 4.83 -1.77 -10.79
CA SER A 24 3.99 -2.25 -9.69
C SER A 24 4.80 -2.78 -8.49
N PHE A 25 6.12 -2.76 -8.57
CA PHE A 25 7.00 -3.27 -7.52
C PHE A 25 7.87 -2.15 -6.94
N GLY A 26 7.74 -1.92 -5.63
CA GLY A 26 8.44 -0.82 -4.96
C GLY A 26 9.97 -0.88 -5.10
N HIS A 27 10.56 -2.08 -5.05
CA HIS A 27 12.01 -2.23 -5.24
C HIS A 27 12.48 -1.84 -6.65
N ALA A 28 11.68 -2.09 -7.68
CA ALA A 28 11.98 -1.66 -9.04
C ALA A 28 11.88 -0.14 -9.17
N ILE A 29 10.81 0.47 -8.63
CA ILE A 29 10.64 1.92 -8.65
C ILE A 29 11.83 2.62 -8.00
N ILE A 30 12.14 2.27 -6.76
CA ILE A 30 13.20 2.92 -5.99
C ILE A 30 14.58 2.74 -6.65
N SER A 31 14.88 1.53 -7.16
CA SER A 31 16.14 1.28 -7.85
C SER A 31 16.27 2.10 -9.13
N ARG A 32 15.20 2.14 -9.93
CA ARG A 32 15.19 2.90 -11.20
C ARG A 32 15.23 4.40 -10.96
N MET A 33 14.56 4.92 -9.91
CA MET A 33 14.66 6.32 -9.51
C MET A 33 16.10 6.71 -9.17
N LEU A 34 16.78 5.92 -8.35
CA LEU A 34 18.17 6.17 -8.00
C LEU A 34 19.11 6.05 -9.21
N GLU A 35 18.91 5.06 -10.09
CA GLU A 35 19.69 4.95 -11.34
C GLU A 35 19.49 6.18 -12.24
N ALA A 36 18.25 6.70 -12.36
CA ALA A 36 17.94 7.90 -13.14
C ALA A 36 18.66 9.15 -12.58
N HIS A 37 18.96 9.17 -11.28
CA HIS A 37 19.72 10.23 -10.61
C HIS A 37 21.24 9.95 -10.57
N GLY A 38 21.72 8.95 -11.31
CA GLY A 38 23.14 8.67 -11.48
C GLY A 38 23.76 7.77 -10.41
N TYR A 39 22.97 7.22 -9.48
CA TYR A 39 23.47 6.31 -8.46
C TYR A 39 23.59 4.87 -8.99
N LYS A 40 24.64 4.17 -8.57
CA LYS A 40 24.87 2.75 -8.86
C LYS A 40 24.13 1.89 -7.86
N VAL A 41 23.10 1.18 -8.29
CA VAL A 41 22.25 0.36 -7.39
C VAL A 41 22.44 -1.12 -7.68
N GLY A 42 22.89 -1.86 -6.67
CA GLY A 42 22.91 -3.32 -6.69
C GLY A 42 21.68 -3.88 -5.99
N ILE A 43 21.18 -5.03 -6.43
CA ILE A 43 19.99 -5.65 -5.84
C ILE A 43 20.33 -7.06 -5.37
N ILE A 44 20.05 -7.35 -4.09
CA ILE A 44 20.10 -8.68 -3.49
C ILE A 44 18.67 -9.06 -3.13
N ALA A 45 18.04 -9.83 -4.01
CA ALA A 45 16.67 -10.29 -3.84
C ALA A 45 16.65 -11.62 -3.10
N GLN A 46 15.89 -11.70 -2.01
CA GLN A 46 15.71 -12.90 -1.19
C GLN A 46 17.03 -13.58 -0.80
N PRO A 47 17.98 -12.86 -0.14
CA PRO A 47 19.18 -13.50 0.36
C PRO A 47 18.85 -14.63 1.34
N ASP A 48 19.69 -15.64 1.42
CA ASP A 48 19.57 -16.66 2.45
C ASP A 48 19.87 -16.05 3.83
N TRP A 49 18.82 -15.70 4.52
CA TRP A 49 18.87 -15.03 5.82
C TRP A 49 19.53 -15.85 6.94
N LYS A 50 19.84 -17.12 6.68
CA LYS A 50 20.62 -18.01 7.58
C LYS A 50 22.10 -17.98 7.28
N ASN A 51 22.51 -17.38 6.14
CA ASN A 51 23.89 -17.32 5.71
C ASN A 51 24.31 -15.85 5.47
N GLN A 52 25.25 -15.37 6.28
CA GLN A 52 25.76 -14.01 6.18
C GLN A 52 26.40 -13.70 4.82
N GLU A 53 27.04 -14.66 4.18
CA GLU A 53 27.69 -14.47 2.88
C GLU A 53 26.70 -14.06 1.79
N SER A 54 25.44 -14.42 1.94
CA SER A 54 24.38 -14.10 0.98
C SER A 54 24.14 -12.61 0.77
N ILE A 55 24.48 -11.78 1.76
CA ILE A 55 24.37 -10.32 1.66
C ILE A 55 25.68 -9.63 1.24
N GLN A 56 26.78 -10.38 1.15
CA GLN A 56 28.11 -9.84 0.84
C GLN A 56 28.45 -9.92 -0.65
N ILE A 57 27.62 -10.58 -1.45
CA ILE A 57 27.87 -10.92 -2.86
C ILE A 57 28.16 -9.71 -3.77
N LEU A 58 27.72 -8.51 -3.41
CA LEU A 58 27.97 -7.26 -4.13
C LEU A 58 28.99 -6.34 -3.43
N GLY A 59 29.59 -6.80 -2.34
CA GLY A 59 30.45 -5.97 -1.50
C GLY A 59 29.67 -4.93 -0.68
N GLU A 60 30.42 -4.15 0.11
CA GLU A 60 29.84 -3.08 0.93
C GLU A 60 29.52 -1.86 0.03
N PRO A 61 28.31 -1.30 0.11
CA PRO A 61 27.95 -0.12 -0.68
C PRO A 61 28.70 1.13 -0.21
N ARG A 62 28.92 2.06 -1.12
CA ARG A 62 29.61 3.32 -0.82
C ARG A 62 28.79 4.21 0.13
N LEU A 63 27.48 4.35 -0.09
CA LEU A 63 26.56 5.25 0.62
C LEU A 63 25.70 4.53 1.66
N GLY A 64 25.09 3.42 1.31
CA GLY A 64 24.21 2.73 2.26
C GLY A 64 23.42 1.55 1.70
N TRP A 65 22.72 0.90 2.59
CA TRP A 65 21.83 -0.23 2.35
C TRP A 65 20.38 0.23 2.31
N LEU A 66 19.63 -0.28 1.34
CA LEU A 66 18.18 -0.13 1.29
C LEU A 66 17.54 -1.47 1.65
N VAL A 67 16.55 -1.49 2.54
CA VAL A 67 15.94 -2.74 2.99
C VAL A 67 14.43 -2.65 2.99
N SER A 68 13.77 -3.64 2.36
CA SER A 68 12.32 -3.79 2.43
C SER A 68 11.89 -5.25 2.50
N ALA A 69 10.69 -5.50 3.01
CA ALA A 69 10.09 -6.83 2.97
C ALA A 69 9.55 -7.22 1.58
N GLY A 70 9.50 -6.28 0.64
CA GLY A 70 8.87 -6.44 -0.67
C GLY A 70 7.53 -5.70 -0.77
N ASN A 71 6.70 -6.10 -1.73
CA ASN A 71 5.40 -5.47 -2.00
C ASN A 71 4.37 -5.67 -0.88
N MET A 72 4.54 -6.70 -0.06
CA MET A 72 3.68 -6.99 1.08
C MET A 72 4.47 -7.01 2.39
N ASP A 73 3.76 -6.77 3.48
CA ASP A 73 4.24 -7.09 4.81
C ASP A 73 4.51 -8.59 4.91
N SER A 74 5.68 -8.99 5.42
CA SER A 74 6.11 -10.40 5.45
C SER A 74 5.15 -11.28 6.25
N MET A 75 4.64 -10.78 7.38
CA MET A 75 3.71 -11.54 8.21
C MET A 75 2.34 -11.70 7.55
N VAL A 76 1.85 -10.65 6.85
CA VAL A 76 0.62 -10.71 6.06
C VAL A 76 0.76 -11.70 4.90
N ASN A 77 1.91 -11.72 4.26
CA ASN A 77 2.18 -12.64 3.15
C ASN A 77 2.28 -14.10 3.60
N HIS A 78 2.91 -14.35 4.76
CA HIS A 78 3.19 -15.71 5.23
C HIS A 78 2.02 -16.40 5.92
N TYR A 79 1.15 -15.65 6.60
CA TYR A 79 0.16 -16.24 7.48
C TYR A 79 -1.27 -15.83 7.10
N SER A 80 -2.22 -16.73 7.35
CA SER A 80 -3.64 -16.43 7.37
C SER A 80 -4.02 -15.71 8.69
N VAL A 81 -5.25 -15.21 8.78
CA VAL A 81 -5.79 -14.63 10.03
C VAL A 81 -5.80 -15.64 11.18
N SER A 82 -5.97 -16.93 10.89
CA SER A 82 -5.89 -18.00 11.89
C SER A 82 -4.45 -18.37 12.27
N LYS A 83 -3.45 -17.57 11.85
CA LYS A 83 -2.01 -17.78 12.06
C LYS A 83 -1.48 -19.08 11.45
N LYS A 84 -2.17 -19.66 10.49
CA LYS A 84 -1.67 -20.80 9.71
C LYS A 84 -0.76 -20.28 8.59
N ARG A 85 0.41 -20.92 8.44
CA ARG A 85 1.33 -20.59 7.35
C ARG A 85 0.69 -20.91 6.00
N ARG A 86 0.84 -20.01 5.03
CA ARG A 86 0.38 -20.22 3.66
C ARG A 86 1.29 -21.22 2.96
N ALA A 87 0.73 -21.93 1.97
CA ALA A 87 1.48 -22.91 1.20
C ALA A 87 2.30 -22.29 0.05
N LYS A 88 1.95 -21.08 -0.38
CA LYS A 88 2.58 -20.42 -1.53
C LYS A 88 2.89 -18.96 -1.21
N ASP A 89 3.99 -18.46 -1.79
CA ASP A 89 4.37 -17.06 -1.84
C ASP A 89 4.48 -16.61 -3.30
N SER A 90 3.54 -15.82 -3.79
CA SER A 90 3.50 -15.38 -5.19
C SER A 90 4.69 -14.48 -5.60
N TYR A 91 5.43 -13.96 -4.62
CA TYR A 91 6.57 -13.08 -4.84
C TYR A 91 7.92 -13.83 -4.83
N THR A 92 7.91 -15.15 -4.87
CA THR A 92 9.11 -15.98 -4.91
C THR A 92 9.17 -16.81 -6.19
N PRO A 93 10.36 -17.27 -6.62
CA PRO A 93 10.50 -18.13 -7.78
C PRO A 93 9.61 -19.38 -7.68
N GLY A 94 8.81 -19.63 -8.71
CA GLY A 94 7.85 -20.73 -8.74
C GLY A 94 6.76 -20.71 -7.67
N GLY A 95 6.65 -19.63 -6.89
CA GLY A 95 5.68 -19.51 -5.79
C GLY A 95 6.09 -20.30 -4.53
N GLU A 96 7.36 -20.65 -4.37
CA GLU A 96 7.87 -21.45 -3.24
C GLU A 96 7.81 -20.66 -1.93
N MET A 97 7.16 -21.23 -0.90
CA MET A 97 7.10 -20.62 0.44
C MET A 97 8.41 -20.87 1.22
N GLY A 98 8.88 -19.84 1.95
CA GLY A 98 9.99 -19.96 2.91
C GLY A 98 11.30 -19.32 2.46
N LYS A 99 11.36 -18.71 1.30
CA LYS A 99 12.53 -17.95 0.84
C LYS A 99 12.68 -16.63 1.60
N ARG A 100 11.59 -16.02 2.01
CA ARG A 100 11.57 -14.81 2.82
C ARG A 100 11.44 -15.17 4.30
N PRO A 101 12.16 -14.50 5.24
CA PRO A 101 11.97 -14.68 6.66
C PRO A 101 10.70 -13.98 7.17
N ASP A 102 10.22 -14.39 8.34
CA ASP A 102 9.25 -13.62 9.11
C ASP A 102 9.89 -12.31 9.56
N TYR A 103 9.13 -11.19 9.58
CA TYR A 103 9.65 -9.86 9.88
C TYR A 103 10.89 -9.53 9.03
N ALA A 104 10.78 -9.73 7.73
CA ALA A 104 11.89 -9.70 6.79
C ALA A 104 12.76 -8.45 6.89
N THR A 105 12.16 -7.28 7.03
CA THR A 105 12.88 -6.01 7.16
C THR A 105 13.81 -6.02 8.38
N ILE A 106 13.36 -6.54 9.53
CA ILE A 106 14.17 -6.64 10.75
C ILE A 106 15.30 -7.67 10.57
N VAL A 107 14.97 -8.85 10.04
CA VAL A 107 15.93 -9.95 9.89
C VAL A 107 17.05 -9.54 8.94
N TYR A 108 16.74 -9.00 7.77
CA TYR A 108 17.76 -8.59 6.81
C TYR A 108 18.63 -7.44 7.34
N SER A 109 18.03 -6.45 8.01
CA SER A 109 18.80 -5.33 8.57
C SER A 109 19.77 -5.80 9.67
N ASN A 110 19.29 -6.67 10.57
CA ASN A 110 20.16 -7.24 11.60
C ASN A 110 21.28 -8.12 11.00
N LEU A 111 21.00 -8.85 9.92
CA LEU A 111 22.01 -9.62 9.21
C LEU A 111 23.07 -8.69 8.60
N ILE A 112 22.68 -7.56 7.98
CA ILE A 112 23.59 -6.54 7.47
C ILE A 112 24.45 -5.98 8.59
N ARG A 113 23.88 -5.67 9.76
CA ARG A 113 24.60 -5.10 10.92
C ARG A 113 25.68 -6.00 11.48
N THR A 114 25.61 -7.32 11.28
CA THR A 114 26.69 -8.22 11.68
C THR A 114 27.96 -8.01 10.89
N TRP A 115 27.89 -7.37 9.72
CA TRP A 115 28.99 -7.19 8.81
C TRP A 115 29.32 -5.71 8.50
N SER A 116 28.29 -4.87 8.26
CA SER A 116 28.47 -3.51 7.77
C SER A 116 28.02 -2.46 8.80
N LYS A 117 28.76 -1.36 8.87
CA LYS A 117 28.42 -0.15 9.63
C LYS A 117 27.80 0.95 8.76
N LYS A 118 27.71 0.74 7.44
CA LYS A 118 27.09 1.70 6.53
C LYS A 118 25.63 1.97 6.89
N PRO A 119 25.11 3.14 6.57
CA PRO A 119 23.70 3.48 6.82
C PRO A 119 22.74 2.41 6.28
N ILE A 120 21.69 2.10 7.04
CA ILE A 120 20.58 1.26 6.62
C ILE A 120 19.32 2.12 6.58
N ILE A 121 18.71 2.21 5.40
CA ILE A 121 17.47 2.93 5.15
C ILE A 121 16.37 1.90 4.90
N LEU A 122 15.34 1.90 5.73
CA LEU A 122 14.19 1.03 5.57
C LEU A 122 13.14 1.68 4.67
N GLY A 123 12.45 0.87 3.88
CA GLY A 123 11.33 1.32 3.07
C GLY A 123 10.24 0.27 2.91
N GLY A 124 9.25 0.59 2.09
CA GLY A 124 8.11 -0.27 1.80
C GLY A 124 7.04 -0.31 2.89
N ILE A 125 6.00 -1.11 2.64
CA ILE A 125 4.80 -1.14 3.48
C ILE A 125 5.09 -1.66 4.90
N GLU A 126 5.93 -2.67 5.06
CA GLU A 126 6.26 -3.24 6.37
C GLU A 126 6.90 -2.20 7.28
N ALA A 127 7.88 -1.44 6.79
CA ALA A 127 8.52 -0.36 7.52
C ALA A 127 7.53 0.79 7.81
N SER A 128 6.73 1.19 6.83
CA SER A 128 5.73 2.25 6.98
C SER A 128 4.72 1.95 8.08
N LEU A 129 4.23 0.71 8.16
CA LEU A 129 3.20 0.33 9.13
C LEU A 129 3.76 0.09 10.54
N ARG A 130 5.07 -0.08 10.69
CA ARG A 130 5.75 -0.37 11.96
C ARG A 130 6.72 0.73 12.41
N ARG A 131 6.61 1.92 11.82
CA ARG A 131 7.54 3.03 12.05
C ARG A 131 7.52 3.62 13.46
N LEU A 132 6.42 3.47 14.18
CA LEU A 132 6.26 3.83 15.59
C LEU A 132 5.82 2.60 16.40
N ALA A 133 5.63 2.73 17.71
CA ALA A 133 5.12 1.66 18.56
C ALA A 133 3.76 1.17 18.05
N HIS A 134 3.63 -0.13 17.90
CA HIS A 134 2.46 -0.74 17.28
C HIS A 134 2.07 -2.06 17.94
N TYR A 135 0.80 -2.40 17.83
CA TYR A 135 0.32 -3.72 18.23
C TYR A 135 0.58 -4.75 17.11
N ASP A 136 1.34 -5.77 17.46
CA ASP A 136 1.61 -6.90 16.57
C ASP A 136 0.64 -8.04 16.84
N TYR A 137 -0.18 -8.35 15.85
CA TYR A 137 -1.22 -9.37 15.95
C TYR A 137 -0.64 -10.79 16.15
N TRP A 138 0.46 -11.11 15.47
CA TRP A 138 1.02 -12.47 15.49
C TRP A 138 1.63 -12.82 16.83
N SER A 139 2.38 -11.91 17.43
CA SER A 139 2.93 -12.09 18.79
C SER A 139 1.93 -11.76 19.90
N GLY A 140 0.86 -11.01 19.58
CA GLY A 140 -0.11 -10.52 20.55
C GLY A 140 0.44 -9.44 21.49
N LYS A 141 1.57 -8.82 21.14
CA LYS A 141 2.31 -7.86 21.99
C LYS A 141 2.43 -6.49 21.33
N MET A 142 2.74 -5.49 22.17
CA MET A 142 3.27 -4.23 21.68
C MET A 142 4.71 -4.43 21.22
N LYS A 143 5.04 -3.86 20.07
CA LYS A 143 6.39 -3.80 19.52
C LYS A 143 6.86 -2.36 19.48
N ARG A 144 8.16 -2.18 19.60
CA ARG A 144 8.82 -0.88 19.40
C ARG A 144 8.74 -0.46 17.94
N SER A 145 9.18 0.76 17.65
CA SER A 145 9.47 1.15 16.27
C SER A 145 10.39 0.13 15.59
N ILE A 146 10.07 -0.23 14.36
CA ILE A 146 10.90 -1.12 13.54
C ILE A 146 12.31 -0.53 13.33
N LEU A 147 12.46 0.80 13.40
CA LEU A 147 13.76 1.49 13.32
C LEU A 147 14.72 1.02 14.41
N LEU A 148 14.20 0.74 15.61
CA LEU A 148 14.99 0.27 16.74
C LEU A 148 15.23 -1.24 16.69
N ASP A 149 14.21 -2.02 16.36
CA ASP A 149 14.29 -3.48 16.34
C ASP A 149 15.17 -4.00 15.18
N SER A 150 15.27 -3.22 14.09
CA SER A 150 16.12 -3.52 12.93
C SER A 150 17.54 -2.94 13.03
N GLN A 151 17.83 -2.11 14.02
CA GLN A 151 19.08 -1.35 14.13
C GLN A 151 19.37 -0.46 12.91
N ALA A 152 18.35 -0.08 12.14
CA ALA A 152 18.50 0.81 11.00
C ALA A 152 18.71 2.26 11.42
N ASP A 153 19.10 3.11 10.48
CA ASP A 153 19.40 4.52 10.74
C ASP A 153 18.23 5.43 10.38
N LEU A 154 17.54 5.13 9.26
CA LEU A 154 16.41 5.90 8.75
C LEU A 154 15.29 4.97 8.28
N ILE A 155 14.07 5.50 8.29
CA ILE A 155 12.94 4.94 7.52
C ILE A 155 12.50 5.99 6.51
N SER A 156 12.37 5.61 5.25
CA SER A 156 11.58 6.34 4.25
C SER A 156 10.20 5.69 4.20
N TYR A 157 9.17 6.36 4.74
CA TYR A 157 7.82 5.80 4.83
C TYR A 157 6.87 6.40 3.80
N GLY A 158 5.82 5.68 3.48
CA GLY A 158 4.86 6.09 2.45
C GLY A 158 5.39 5.85 1.05
N MET A 159 5.09 6.76 0.14
CA MET A 159 5.60 6.74 -1.23
C MET A 159 6.97 7.44 -1.25
N GLY A 160 8.02 6.66 -1.41
CA GLY A 160 9.39 7.05 -1.12
C GLY A 160 10.18 7.66 -2.28
N GLU A 161 9.58 7.92 -3.43
CA GLU A 161 10.30 8.32 -4.65
C GLU A 161 11.13 9.60 -4.44
N ARG A 162 10.53 10.62 -3.85
CA ARG A 162 11.22 11.88 -3.58
C ARG A 162 12.20 11.76 -2.42
N SER A 163 11.76 11.21 -1.30
CA SER A 163 12.57 11.12 -0.09
C SER A 163 13.83 10.25 -0.28
N ILE A 164 13.78 9.20 -1.10
CA ILE A 164 14.97 8.37 -1.32
C ILE A 164 16.05 9.09 -2.13
N VAL A 165 15.67 9.94 -3.07
CA VAL A 165 16.62 10.76 -3.84
C VAL A 165 17.25 11.80 -2.91
N GLU A 166 16.44 12.52 -2.11
CA GLU A 166 16.94 13.50 -1.14
C GLU A 166 17.88 12.86 -0.10
N ILE A 167 17.57 11.65 0.38
CA ILE A 167 18.47 10.89 1.27
C ILE A 167 19.78 10.54 0.55
N ALA A 168 19.68 10.08 -0.70
CA ALA A 168 20.86 9.73 -1.48
C ALA A 168 21.78 10.94 -1.73
N ASP A 169 21.21 12.08 -2.06
CA ASP A 169 21.94 13.34 -2.27
C ASP A 169 22.59 13.83 -0.98
N ALA A 170 21.90 13.73 0.16
CA ALA A 170 22.44 14.09 1.46
C ALA A 170 23.65 13.21 1.84
N LEU A 171 23.51 11.88 1.70
CA LEU A 171 24.60 10.94 1.96
C LEU A 171 25.78 11.13 1.00
N ALA A 172 25.51 11.39 -0.29
CA ALA A 172 26.55 11.65 -1.30
C ALA A 172 27.29 12.96 -1.02
N SER A 173 26.63 13.94 -0.42
CA SER A 173 27.23 15.21 0.01
C SER A 173 28.02 15.08 1.31
N GLY A 174 28.09 13.88 1.92
CA GLY A 174 28.84 13.62 3.15
C GLY A 174 28.09 13.89 4.45
N ILE A 175 26.77 14.13 4.40
CA ILE A 175 25.94 14.26 5.61
C ILE A 175 25.80 12.86 6.22
N GLU A 176 26.08 12.73 7.51
CA GLU A 176 25.87 11.45 8.20
C GLU A 176 24.38 11.11 8.35
N ALA A 177 24.02 9.83 8.28
CA ALA A 177 22.63 9.40 8.33
C ALA A 177 21.88 9.89 9.60
N LYS A 178 22.57 10.01 10.73
CA LYS A 178 22.00 10.53 11.98
C LYS A 178 21.60 12.01 11.90
N ASP A 179 22.23 12.79 10.99
CA ASP A 179 22.01 14.22 10.80
C ASP A 179 20.98 14.52 9.70
N ILE A 180 20.51 13.49 8.98
CA ILE A 180 19.42 13.58 8.01
C ILE A 180 18.07 13.62 8.74
N THR A 181 17.77 14.77 9.36
CA THR A 181 16.57 14.97 10.20
C THR A 181 15.51 15.84 9.56
N PHE A 182 15.77 16.38 8.36
CA PHE A 182 15.02 17.44 7.71
C PHE A 182 14.15 16.98 6.52
N ILE A 183 14.27 15.72 6.09
CA ILE A 183 13.56 15.21 4.92
C ILE A 183 12.14 14.77 5.30
N GLU A 184 11.12 15.25 4.59
CA GLU A 184 9.72 14.83 4.75
C GLU A 184 9.58 13.32 4.39
N GLY A 185 8.63 12.63 5.03
CA GLY A 185 8.42 11.19 4.80
C GLY A 185 9.48 10.30 5.45
N THR A 186 10.25 10.80 6.41
CA THR A 186 11.28 10.02 7.10
C THR A 186 11.02 9.85 8.59
N VAL A 187 11.66 8.82 9.17
CA VAL A 187 11.71 8.59 10.61
C VAL A 187 13.16 8.34 11.00
N TYR A 188 13.63 9.00 12.07
CA TYR A 188 14.99 8.94 12.55
C TYR A 188 15.08 8.80 14.07
N LYS A 189 16.27 8.48 14.58
CA LYS A 189 16.56 8.43 16.02
C LYS A 189 17.16 9.75 16.48
N ALA A 190 16.77 10.23 17.65
CA ALA A 190 17.36 11.41 18.29
C ALA A 190 17.76 11.09 19.74
N GLU A 191 18.90 11.64 20.18
CA GLU A 191 19.35 11.51 21.56
C GLU A 191 18.79 12.62 22.47
N ASN A 192 18.46 13.77 21.88
CA ASN A 192 17.80 14.89 22.51
C ASN A 192 16.82 15.55 21.51
N LEU A 193 16.07 16.52 21.97
CA LEU A 193 15.05 17.21 21.16
C LEU A 193 15.39 18.69 20.91
N ASP A 194 16.63 19.10 21.12
CA ASP A 194 17.06 20.52 21.03
C ASP A 194 16.87 21.11 19.62
N SER A 195 16.94 20.27 18.60
CA SER A 195 16.73 20.64 17.19
C SER A 195 15.35 20.21 16.61
N VAL A 196 14.44 19.72 17.46
CA VAL A 196 13.12 19.28 17.04
C VAL A 196 12.10 20.36 17.40
N TYR A 197 11.43 20.92 16.39
CA TYR A 197 10.48 22.02 16.56
C TYR A 197 9.11 21.65 15.98
N ASP A 198 8.06 22.26 16.55
CA ASP A 198 6.63 22.09 16.15
C ASP A 198 6.19 20.62 16.21
N GLU A 199 6.66 19.91 17.23
CA GLU A 199 6.37 18.51 17.42
C GLU A 199 5.14 18.25 18.30
N ILE A 200 4.54 17.07 18.13
CA ILE A 200 3.59 16.47 19.07
C ILE A 200 4.32 15.33 19.79
N ARG A 201 4.42 15.42 21.09
CA ARG A 201 4.97 14.34 21.92
C ARG A 201 3.91 13.28 22.17
N LEU A 202 4.22 12.08 21.74
CA LEU A 202 3.42 10.89 22.02
C LEU A 202 3.76 10.36 23.42
N PRO A 203 2.86 9.59 24.05
CA PRO A 203 3.22 8.78 25.21
C PRO A 203 4.41 7.87 24.89
N SER A 204 5.24 7.60 25.89
CA SER A 204 6.41 6.73 25.76
C SER A 204 6.01 5.29 25.41
N TYR A 205 6.95 4.55 24.80
CA TYR A 205 6.76 3.11 24.55
C TYR A 205 6.36 2.33 25.81
N ARG A 206 6.91 2.69 26.97
CA ARG A 206 6.58 2.07 28.27
C ARG A 206 5.10 2.27 28.61
N GLU A 207 4.60 3.49 28.46
CA GLU A 207 3.20 3.83 28.75
C GLU A 207 2.24 3.11 27.78
N VAL A 208 2.49 3.19 26.46
CA VAL A 208 1.63 2.54 25.46
C VAL A 208 1.68 1.01 25.55
N SER A 209 2.73 0.45 26.09
CA SER A 209 2.85 -1.01 26.29
C SER A 209 2.07 -1.48 27.50
N SER A 210 1.99 -0.67 28.55
CA SER A 210 1.33 -1.00 29.83
C SER A 210 -0.17 -0.72 29.81
N ASP A 211 -0.61 0.33 29.09
CA ASP A 211 -2.01 0.74 29.06
C ASP A 211 -2.59 0.81 27.64
N LYS A 212 -3.72 0.15 27.44
CA LYS A 212 -4.40 0.09 26.14
C LYS A 212 -5.08 1.40 25.75
N LYS A 213 -5.55 2.18 26.75
CA LYS A 213 -6.19 3.47 26.52
C LYS A 213 -5.14 4.47 26.04
N THR A 214 -4.01 4.54 26.72
CA THR A 214 -2.87 5.36 26.34
C THR A 214 -2.39 5.03 24.93
N TYR A 215 -2.32 3.73 24.58
CA TYR A 215 -1.99 3.35 23.20
C TYR A 215 -3.06 3.81 22.21
N ALA A 216 -4.34 3.74 22.55
CA ALA A 216 -5.42 4.19 21.67
C ALA A 216 -5.34 5.70 21.39
N GLU A 217 -5.03 6.49 22.41
CA GLU A 217 -4.82 7.94 22.32
C GLU A 217 -3.59 8.28 21.46
N SER A 218 -2.47 7.59 21.72
CA SER A 218 -1.26 7.71 20.89
C SER A 218 -1.54 7.38 19.42
N PHE A 219 -2.22 6.26 19.17
CA PHE A 219 -2.57 5.86 17.81
C PHE A 219 -3.53 6.85 17.12
N TYR A 220 -4.49 7.40 17.85
CA TYR A 220 -5.39 8.42 17.30
C TYR A 220 -4.61 9.68 16.89
N THR A 221 -3.64 10.09 17.69
CA THR A 221 -2.74 11.20 17.35
C THR A 221 -1.94 10.90 16.08
N GLN A 222 -1.36 9.69 15.97
CA GLN A 222 -0.66 9.25 14.77
C GLN A 222 -1.57 9.29 13.54
N TYR A 223 -2.76 8.73 13.65
CA TYR A 223 -3.74 8.65 12.55
C TYR A 223 -4.20 10.03 12.08
N SER A 224 -4.38 10.97 13.00
CA SER A 224 -4.81 12.34 12.70
C SER A 224 -3.71 13.19 12.08
N ASN A 225 -2.44 12.74 12.14
CA ASN A 225 -1.27 13.44 11.61
C ASN A 225 -0.63 12.73 10.40
N THR A 226 -1.43 12.01 9.61
CA THR A 226 -0.97 11.35 8.38
C THR A 226 -1.01 12.25 7.15
N ASP A 227 -1.58 13.44 7.26
CA ASP A 227 -1.73 14.34 6.12
C ASP A 227 -0.44 15.12 5.83
N PRO A 228 0.00 15.23 4.57
CA PRO A 228 1.26 15.87 4.22
C PRO A 228 1.25 17.41 4.30
N PHE A 229 0.09 18.05 4.40
CA PHE A 229 -0.02 19.52 4.47
C PHE A 229 -0.25 20.02 5.89
N SER A 230 -0.94 19.25 6.71
CA SER A 230 -1.34 19.66 8.07
C SER A 230 -0.74 18.79 9.17
N GLY A 231 -0.08 17.68 8.81
CA GLY A 231 0.59 16.80 9.77
C GLY A 231 1.82 17.47 10.41
N LYS A 232 2.03 17.18 11.70
CA LYS A 232 3.19 17.65 12.47
C LYS A 232 4.20 16.53 12.68
N ARG A 233 5.40 16.89 13.13
CA ARG A 233 6.36 15.93 13.66
C ARG A 233 5.78 15.19 14.85
N LEU A 234 6.03 13.90 14.92
CA LEU A 234 5.64 13.08 16.07
C LEU A 234 6.90 12.56 16.76
N VAL A 235 6.96 12.72 18.06
CA VAL A 235 8.09 12.27 18.89
C VAL A 235 7.62 11.20 19.85
N GLU A 236 8.18 10.01 19.73
CA GLU A 236 7.89 8.87 20.61
C GLU A 236 9.10 8.58 21.52
N PRO A 237 8.98 8.81 22.85
CA PRO A 237 10.07 8.55 23.80
C PRO A 237 10.26 7.04 24.08
N TYR A 238 11.52 6.60 24.17
CA TYR A 238 11.93 5.26 24.60
C TYR A 238 12.76 5.29 25.89
N SER A 239 13.56 6.35 26.08
CA SER A 239 14.30 6.68 27.29
C SER A 239 14.63 8.17 27.29
N ASP A 240 15.35 8.63 28.31
CA ASP A 240 15.78 10.03 28.42
C ASP A 240 16.77 10.46 27.32
N ARG A 241 17.38 9.51 26.62
CA ARG A 241 18.35 9.72 25.54
C ARG A 241 18.03 8.94 24.27
N LEU A 242 16.78 8.52 24.09
CA LEU A 242 16.38 7.81 22.89
C LEU A 242 14.94 8.15 22.51
N TYR A 243 14.81 8.85 21.43
CA TYR A 243 13.54 9.23 20.82
C TYR A 243 13.48 8.72 19.39
N VAL A 244 12.30 8.33 18.97
CA VAL A 244 11.99 8.11 17.55
C VAL A 244 11.18 9.30 17.08
N VAL A 245 11.67 9.99 16.08
CA VAL A 245 11.07 11.20 15.52
C VAL A 245 10.57 10.89 14.11
N GLN A 246 9.26 11.06 13.89
CA GLN A 246 8.64 10.96 12.58
C GLN A 246 8.43 12.36 12.03
N ASN A 247 9.06 12.68 10.90
CA ASN A 247 8.77 13.88 10.13
C ASN A 247 7.35 13.82 9.52
N PRO A 248 6.74 14.94 9.11
CA PRO A 248 5.52 14.95 8.33
C PRO A 248 5.64 14.06 7.09
N ALA A 249 4.52 13.54 6.61
CA ALA A 249 4.51 12.75 5.39
C ALA A 249 5.00 13.58 4.19
N ALA A 250 5.71 12.94 3.26
CA ALA A 250 6.10 13.58 2.02
C ALA A 250 4.86 14.03 1.23
N LYS A 251 4.94 15.17 0.57
CA LYS A 251 3.86 15.70 -0.26
C LYS A 251 3.57 14.77 -1.43
N PRO A 252 2.31 14.70 -1.88
CA PRO A 252 1.95 13.95 -3.06
C PRO A 252 2.83 14.35 -4.25
N LEU A 253 3.20 13.39 -5.06
CA LEU A 253 3.84 13.67 -6.34
C LEU A 253 2.90 14.48 -7.23
N THR A 254 3.45 15.41 -7.99
CA THR A 254 2.73 16.07 -9.08
C THR A 254 2.41 15.07 -10.19
N GLN A 255 1.55 15.44 -11.13
CA GLN A 255 1.26 14.59 -12.29
C GLN A 255 2.53 14.32 -13.12
N GLU A 256 3.35 15.35 -13.32
CA GLU A 256 4.62 15.25 -14.04
C GLU A 256 5.59 14.29 -13.35
N GLU A 257 5.82 14.45 -12.06
CA GLU A 257 6.66 13.50 -11.28
C GLU A 257 6.09 12.07 -11.33
N MET A 258 4.77 11.91 -11.30
CA MET A 258 4.16 10.59 -11.48
C MET A 258 4.45 10.03 -12.86
N ASP A 259 4.35 10.83 -13.91
CA ASP A 259 4.62 10.42 -15.29
C ASP A 259 6.09 10.02 -15.45
N ASP A 260 7.03 10.79 -14.88
CA ASP A 260 8.45 10.49 -14.87
C ASP A 260 8.77 9.14 -14.22
N VAL A 261 8.15 8.85 -13.06
CA VAL A 261 8.31 7.55 -12.39
C VAL A 261 7.89 6.39 -13.30
N TYR A 262 6.77 6.54 -14.02
CA TYR A 262 6.28 5.46 -14.90
C TYR A 262 6.95 5.41 -16.27
N ALA A 263 7.66 6.48 -16.67
CA ALA A 263 8.47 6.52 -17.89
C ALA A 263 9.86 5.88 -17.73
N LEU A 264 10.28 5.53 -16.51
CA LEU A 264 11.55 4.86 -16.27
C LEU A 264 11.66 3.53 -17.06
N PRO A 265 12.89 3.12 -17.45
CA PRO A 265 13.09 2.03 -18.40
C PRO A 265 12.93 0.65 -17.74
N TYR A 266 11.71 0.33 -17.28
CA TYR A 266 11.39 -0.98 -16.73
C TYR A 266 11.42 -2.07 -17.81
N MET A 267 12.01 -3.23 -17.46
CA MET A 267 12.02 -4.42 -18.33
C MET A 267 10.66 -5.13 -18.38
N ARG A 268 9.74 -4.84 -17.45
CA ARG A 268 8.37 -5.37 -17.31
C ARG A 268 8.33 -6.89 -17.21
N THR A 269 9.37 -7.47 -16.66
CA THR A 269 9.49 -8.90 -16.42
C THR A 269 10.35 -9.18 -15.19
N TRP A 270 10.42 -10.44 -14.78
CA TRP A 270 11.36 -10.92 -13.77
C TRP A 270 12.79 -11.05 -14.33
N HIS A 271 13.76 -11.13 -13.43
CA HIS A 271 15.14 -11.37 -13.82
C HIS A 271 15.31 -12.80 -14.37
N PRO A 272 16.04 -13.02 -15.48
CA PRO A 272 16.16 -14.32 -16.16
C PRO A 272 16.67 -15.48 -15.28
N CYS A 273 17.35 -15.19 -14.17
CA CYS A 273 17.78 -16.24 -13.23
C CYS A 273 16.62 -17.06 -12.63
N TYR A 274 15.37 -16.56 -12.75
CA TYR A 274 14.19 -17.25 -12.25
C TYR A 274 13.46 -18.12 -13.30
N ASP A 275 13.92 -18.12 -14.55
CA ASP A 275 13.25 -18.86 -15.64
C ASP A 275 13.17 -20.36 -15.35
N ALA A 276 14.27 -20.95 -14.84
CA ALA A 276 14.31 -22.36 -14.49
C ALA A 276 13.29 -22.76 -13.39
N ALA A 277 12.87 -21.82 -12.54
CA ALA A 277 11.85 -22.03 -11.52
C ALA A 277 10.42 -21.71 -12.02
N GLY A 278 10.26 -21.37 -13.30
CA GLY A 278 8.96 -21.00 -13.88
C GLY A 278 8.57 -19.53 -13.63
N GLY A 279 9.54 -18.68 -13.29
CA GLY A 279 9.34 -17.23 -13.09
C GLY A 279 8.71 -16.86 -11.75
N ILE A 280 8.14 -15.65 -11.69
CA ILE A 280 7.55 -15.08 -10.48
C ILE A 280 6.03 -14.93 -10.68
N PRO A 281 5.19 -15.69 -9.97
CA PRO A 281 3.74 -15.70 -10.19
C PRO A 281 3.07 -14.32 -10.08
N ALA A 282 3.56 -13.45 -9.20
CA ALA A 282 2.95 -12.12 -8.97
C ALA A 282 2.87 -11.24 -10.22
N ILE A 283 3.74 -11.46 -11.24
CA ILE A 283 3.72 -10.64 -12.46
C ILE A 283 2.45 -10.87 -13.29
N THR A 284 1.82 -12.04 -13.19
CA THR A 284 0.64 -12.37 -14.00
C THR A 284 -0.54 -11.43 -13.77
N GLU A 285 -0.63 -10.87 -12.56
CA GLU A 285 -1.70 -9.92 -12.20
C GLU A 285 -1.45 -8.51 -12.78
N VAL A 286 -0.20 -8.15 -13.04
CA VAL A 286 0.18 -6.78 -13.39
C VAL A 286 0.77 -6.63 -14.78
N LYS A 287 1.24 -7.70 -15.43
CA LYS A 287 1.96 -7.64 -16.72
C LYS A 287 1.24 -6.80 -17.78
N PHE A 288 -0.06 -6.94 -17.89
CA PHE A 288 -0.91 -6.20 -18.84
C PHE A 288 -1.92 -5.29 -18.14
N SER A 289 -1.55 -4.74 -17.00
CA SER A 289 -2.36 -3.80 -16.21
C SER A 289 -1.67 -2.44 -16.15
N LEU A 290 -2.46 -1.37 -16.09
CA LEU A 290 -1.99 0.01 -16.05
C LEU A 290 -2.37 0.64 -14.71
N ILE A 291 -1.40 1.16 -13.98
CA ILE A 291 -1.65 1.97 -12.80
C ILE A 291 -1.96 3.39 -13.25
N SER A 292 -3.16 3.87 -12.97
CA SER A 292 -3.60 5.20 -13.34
C SER A 292 -3.51 6.22 -12.20
N ASN A 293 -3.54 5.74 -10.96
CA ASN A 293 -3.56 6.58 -9.76
C ASN A 293 -2.99 5.87 -8.54
N ARG A 294 -2.59 6.66 -7.55
CA ARG A 294 -2.18 6.24 -6.19
C ARG A 294 -2.93 7.07 -5.15
N GLY A 295 -2.95 6.59 -3.91
CA GLY A 295 -3.72 7.23 -2.83
C GLY A 295 -5.20 6.88 -2.86
N CYS A 296 -5.90 7.06 -1.73
CA CYS A 296 -7.31 6.71 -1.62
C CYS A 296 -8.01 7.55 -0.55
N PHE A 297 -8.98 8.38 -0.95
CA PHE A 297 -9.77 9.16 0.01
C PHE A 297 -10.95 8.38 0.65
N GLY A 298 -11.05 7.09 0.38
CA GLY A 298 -12.10 6.22 0.96
C GLY A 298 -12.02 6.10 2.47
N GLY A 299 -10.81 6.10 3.04
CA GLY A 299 -10.61 6.17 4.50
C GLY A 299 -11.17 4.99 5.29
N CYS A 300 -11.29 3.80 4.70
CA CYS A 300 -11.78 2.60 5.37
C CYS A 300 -10.90 2.25 6.58
N SER A 301 -11.51 1.97 7.73
CA SER A 301 -10.79 1.83 9.01
C SER A 301 -9.86 0.61 9.09
N PHE A 302 -10.04 -0.37 8.22
CA PHE A 302 -9.23 -1.60 8.15
C PHE A 302 -8.12 -1.53 7.10
N CYS A 303 -8.10 -0.48 6.25
CA CYS A 303 -7.22 -0.44 5.09
C CYS A 303 -5.87 0.20 5.41
N ALA A 304 -4.79 -0.55 5.20
CA ALA A 304 -3.42 -0.06 5.37
C ALA A 304 -2.98 0.90 4.27
N LEU A 305 -3.58 0.85 3.08
CA LEU A 305 -3.20 1.70 1.95
C LEU A 305 -3.37 3.19 2.27
N THR A 306 -4.43 3.57 2.98
CA THR A 306 -4.64 4.96 3.42
C THR A 306 -3.48 5.47 4.28
N PHE A 307 -2.90 4.59 5.10
CA PHE A 307 -1.79 4.93 5.99
C PHE A 307 -0.42 4.91 5.28
N HIS A 308 -0.31 4.15 4.19
CA HIS A 308 0.92 4.03 3.39
C HIS A 308 0.94 4.99 2.20
N GLN A 309 -0.12 5.03 1.37
CA GLN A 309 -0.18 5.88 0.18
C GLN A 309 -0.82 7.25 0.41
N GLY A 310 -1.44 7.45 1.57
CA GLY A 310 -2.14 8.69 1.90
C GLY A 310 -3.57 8.77 1.36
N ARG A 311 -4.24 9.87 1.71
CA ARG A 311 -5.64 10.15 1.39
C ARG A 311 -5.85 11.09 0.22
N ILE A 312 -4.78 11.59 -0.38
CA ILE A 312 -4.80 12.47 -1.54
C ILE A 312 -4.47 11.63 -2.77
N VAL A 313 -5.35 11.65 -3.74
CA VAL A 313 -5.17 10.90 -4.99
C VAL A 313 -4.17 11.63 -5.88
N GLN A 314 -3.20 10.89 -6.37
CA GLN A 314 -2.17 11.29 -7.33
C GLN A 314 -2.43 10.54 -8.63
N THR A 315 -2.40 11.22 -9.76
CA THR A 315 -2.76 10.64 -11.05
C THR A 315 -1.68 10.85 -12.08
N ARG A 316 -1.58 9.91 -12.99
CA ARG A 316 -0.80 10.04 -14.22
C ARG A 316 -1.60 10.75 -15.30
N SER A 317 -0.91 11.41 -16.22
CA SER A 317 -1.51 11.95 -17.43
C SER A 317 -2.07 10.85 -18.33
N HIS A 318 -2.98 11.21 -19.22
CA HIS A 318 -3.45 10.29 -20.27
C HIS A 318 -2.30 9.85 -21.17
N GLU A 319 -1.43 10.78 -21.54
CA GLU A 319 -0.27 10.57 -22.42
C GLU A 319 0.65 9.51 -21.84
N SER A 320 1.02 9.62 -20.58
CA SER A 320 1.86 8.63 -19.88
C SER A 320 1.25 7.23 -19.89
N ILE A 321 -0.07 7.12 -19.61
CA ILE A 321 -0.78 5.85 -19.58
C ILE A 321 -0.94 5.25 -20.99
N ILE A 322 -1.19 6.07 -22.00
CA ILE A 322 -1.30 5.64 -23.41
C ILE A 322 0.04 5.12 -23.91
N GLN A 323 1.13 5.84 -23.67
CA GLN A 323 2.48 5.40 -24.04
C GLN A 323 2.81 4.03 -23.41
N GLU A 324 2.49 3.85 -22.14
CA GLU A 324 2.65 2.55 -21.48
C GLU A 324 1.78 1.47 -22.13
N ALA A 325 0.52 1.76 -22.46
CA ALA A 325 -0.36 0.82 -23.14
C ALA A 325 0.15 0.43 -24.53
N GLU A 326 0.71 1.37 -25.28
CA GLU A 326 1.34 1.11 -26.58
C GLU A 326 2.55 0.20 -26.44
N LEU A 327 3.38 0.37 -25.40
CA LEU A 327 4.48 -0.56 -25.09
C LEU A 327 3.96 -1.98 -24.82
N LEU A 328 2.87 -2.12 -24.05
CA LEU A 328 2.26 -3.42 -23.79
C LEU A 328 1.82 -4.14 -25.09
N THR A 329 1.35 -3.39 -26.10
CA THR A 329 0.94 -3.99 -27.38
C THR A 329 2.10 -4.56 -28.20
N GLN A 330 3.35 -4.24 -27.83
CA GLN A 330 4.55 -4.75 -28.48
C GLN A 330 5.06 -6.05 -27.84
N ASP A 331 4.59 -6.39 -26.64
CA ASP A 331 4.94 -7.64 -25.96
C ASP A 331 4.38 -8.84 -26.77
N PRO A 332 5.20 -9.87 -27.07
CA PRO A 332 4.76 -11.04 -27.85
C PRO A 332 3.61 -11.82 -27.17
N ASP A 333 3.48 -11.72 -25.84
CA ASP A 333 2.41 -12.38 -25.08
C ASP A 333 1.11 -11.59 -25.08
N PHE A 334 1.09 -10.36 -25.59
CA PHE A 334 -0.09 -9.51 -25.59
C PHE A 334 -1.17 -10.05 -26.53
N LYS A 335 -2.31 -10.45 -25.97
CA LYS A 335 -3.45 -11.02 -26.74
C LYS A 335 -4.53 -10.00 -27.09
N GLY A 336 -4.26 -8.71 -26.85
CA GLY A 336 -5.20 -7.61 -27.09
C GLY A 336 -6.02 -7.22 -25.85
N TYR A 337 -5.66 -7.67 -24.66
CA TYR A 337 -6.41 -7.43 -23.44
C TYR A 337 -5.56 -6.61 -22.45
N ILE A 338 -6.02 -5.41 -22.13
CA ILE A 338 -5.56 -4.67 -20.96
C ILE A 338 -6.40 -5.17 -19.78
N HIS A 339 -5.75 -5.79 -18.82
CA HIS A 339 -6.41 -6.52 -17.75
C HIS A 339 -7.00 -5.60 -16.69
N ASP A 340 -6.39 -4.43 -16.47
CA ASP A 340 -6.87 -3.43 -15.52
C ASP A 340 -6.35 -2.04 -15.87
N VAL A 341 -7.14 -1.02 -15.55
CA VAL A 341 -6.72 0.39 -15.55
C VAL A 341 -7.17 1.00 -14.24
N GLY A 342 -6.28 1.08 -13.26
CA GLY A 342 -6.72 1.47 -11.93
C GLY A 342 -5.61 1.80 -10.96
N GLY A 343 -5.90 1.52 -9.71
CA GLY A 343 -5.05 1.79 -8.56
C GLY A 343 -5.71 1.23 -7.30
N PRO A 344 -5.49 1.81 -6.11
CA PRO A 344 -6.16 1.38 -4.88
C PRO A 344 -7.69 1.42 -4.98
N THR A 345 -8.21 2.29 -5.83
CA THR A 345 -9.63 2.39 -6.24
C THR A 345 -9.63 2.87 -7.70
N ALA A 346 -10.17 2.07 -8.61
CA ALA A 346 -10.04 2.30 -10.04
C ALA A 346 -10.64 3.65 -10.50
N ASN A 347 -11.81 3.99 -9.98
CA ASN A 347 -12.53 5.19 -10.40
C ASN A 347 -12.14 6.49 -9.65
N PHE A 348 -10.98 6.51 -8.98
CA PHE A 348 -10.43 7.73 -8.39
C PHE A 348 -9.38 8.34 -9.32
N ARG A 349 -9.72 9.41 -10.00
CA ARG A 349 -8.85 10.05 -10.99
C ARG A 349 -8.46 11.48 -10.64
N HIS A 350 -8.84 11.97 -9.48
CA HIS A 350 -8.49 13.30 -8.97
C HIS A 350 -8.62 13.34 -7.45
N PRO A 351 -8.02 14.33 -6.75
CA PRO A 351 -8.29 14.59 -5.35
C PRO A 351 -9.79 14.73 -5.07
N ALA A 352 -10.23 14.33 -3.87
CA ALA A 352 -11.66 14.36 -3.54
C ALA A 352 -12.30 15.75 -3.67
N CYS A 353 -11.53 16.81 -3.46
CA CYS A 353 -11.94 18.21 -3.65
C CYS A 353 -10.70 19.11 -3.80
N GLU A 354 -10.88 20.29 -4.35
CA GLU A 354 -9.81 21.28 -4.56
C GLU A 354 -9.07 21.64 -3.27
N LYS A 355 -9.77 21.67 -2.14
CA LYS A 355 -9.17 21.95 -0.84
C LYS A 355 -8.03 21.00 -0.48
N GLN A 356 -8.08 19.74 -0.93
CA GLN A 356 -7.04 18.77 -0.59
C GLN A 356 -5.65 19.16 -1.10
N MET A 357 -5.55 19.88 -2.21
CA MET A 357 -4.27 20.28 -2.78
C MET A 357 -3.62 21.47 -2.07
N THR A 358 -4.40 22.21 -1.27
CA THR A 358 -3.90 23.40 -0.55
C THR A 358 -3.78 23.16 0.96
N TYR A 359 -4.79 22.49 1.53
CA TYR A 359 -4.93 22.33 2.99
C TYR A 359 -4.89 20.87 3.46
N GLY A 360 -4.71 19.94 2.52
CA GLY A 360 -4.70 18.51 2.79
C GLY A 360 -6.09 17.90 3.04
N ALA A 361 -6.08 16.62 3.40
CA ALA A 361 -7.28 15.88 3.73
C ALA A 361 -7.79 16.23 5.14
N CYS A 362 -9.11 16.35 5.29
CA CYS A 362 -9.72 16.69 6.59
C CYS A 362 -9.33 15.66 7.67
N PRO A 363 -8.74 16.06 8.81
CA PRO A 363 -8.23 15.11 9.83
C PRO A 363 -9.34 14.31 10.52
N HIS A 364 -10.52 14.91 10.73
CA HIS A 364 -11.63 14.32 11.49
C HIS A 364 -12.85 13.98 10.63
N LYS A 365 -12.72 13.99 9.29
CA LYS A 365 -13.82 13.75 8.36
C LYS A 365 -13.36 12.89 7.20
N GLN A 366 -14.21 11.93 6.80
CA GLN A 366 -14.02 11.15 5.59
C GLN A 366 -14.83 11.74 4.43
N CYS A 367 -14.34 11.56 3.21
CA CYS A 367 -15.00 12.12 2.02
C CYS A 367 -16.28 11.37 1.62
N LEU A 368 -16.35 10.06 1.94
CA LEU A 368 -17.44 9.16 1.54
C LEU A 368 -18.27 8.63 2.71
N PHE A 369 -17.85 8.89 3.96
CA PHE A 369 -18.54 8.38 5.14
C PHE A 369 -18.82 9.49 6.16
N PRO A 370 -19.99 9.48 6.84
CA PRO A 370 -21.15 8.57 6.69
C PRO A 370 -21.95 8.77 5.40
N GLN A 371 -21.76 9.88 4.74
CA GLN A 371 -22.36 10.26 3.45
C GLN A 371 -21.33 11.00 2.61
N PRO A 372 -21.44 11.00 1.28
CA PRO A 372 -20.56 11.77 0.41
C PRO A 372 -20.51 13.25 0.82
N CYS A 373 -19.29 13.78 0.91
CA CYS A 373 -19.07 15.18 1.28
C CYS A 373 -19.65 16.10 0.21
N LYS A 374 -20.34 17.16 0.60
CA LYS A 374 -20.96 18.13 -0.33
C LYS A 374 -19.95 18.81 -1.28
N ASN A 375 -18.70 18.93 -0.85
CA ASN A 375 -17.62 19.55 -1.63
C ASN A 375 -16.83 18.51 -2.45
N MET A 376 -17.25 17.23 -2.42
CA MET A 376 -16.56 16.19 -3.17
C MET A 376 -16.88 16.33 -4.65
N ASN A 377 -15.84 16.32 -5.48
CA ASN A 377 -15.99 16.16 -6.90
C ASN A 377 -16.27 14.69 -7.22
N ALA A 378 -17.41 14.39 -7.85
CA ALA A 378 -17.82 13.04 -8.25
C ALA A 378 -17.84 12.87 -9.79
N ASP A 379 -17.12 13.72 -10.51
CA ASP A 379 -17.02 13.64 -11.96
C ASP A 379 -16.09 12.50 -12.40
N HIS A 380 -16.55 11.67 -13.32
CA HIS A 380 -15.79 10.58 -13.91
C HIS A 380 -15.40 10.85 -15.38
N SER A 381 -15.61 12.06 -15.88
CA SER A 381 -15.37 12.41 -17.30
C SER A 381 -13.92 12.17 -17.73
N ASP A 382 -12.95 12.49 -16.88
CA ASP A 382 -11.52 12.20 -17.11
C ASP A 382 -11.28 10.69 -17.28
N TYR A 383 -11.81 9.87 -16.39
CA TYR A 383 -11.64 8.43 -16.46
C TYR A 383 -12.30 7.82 -17.69
N ILE A 384 -13.53 8.23 -18.02
CA ILE A 384 -14.24 7.82 -19.24
C ILE A 384 -13.42 8.20 -20.48
N SER A 385 -12.85 9.42 -20.51
CA SER A 385 -12.01 9.89 -21.63
C SER A 385 -10.76 9.03 -21.78
N LEU A 386 -10.05 8.73 -20.68
CA LEU A 386 -8.89 7.81 -20.67
C LEU A 386 -9.26 6.43 -21.23
N LEU A 387 -10.33 5.83 -20.71
CA LEU A 387 -10.77 4.49 -21.14
C LEU A 387 -11.13 4.43 -22.63
N LYS A 388 -11.75 5.48 -23.16
CA LYS A 388 -12.05 5.60 -24.60
C LYS A 388 -10.76 5.67 -25.44
N LYS A 389 -9.78 6.47 -25.01
CA LYS A 389 -8.48 6.58 -25.70
C LYS A 389 -7.75 5.22 -25.70
N LEU A 390 -7.74 4.51 -24.59
CA LEU A 390 -7.10 3.19 -24.47
C LEU A 390 -7.77 2.14 -25.38
N ARG A 391 -9.10 2.17 -25.49
CA ARG A 391 -9.84 1.28 -26.42
C ARG A 391 -9.56 1.57 -27.90
N ALA A 392 -9.12 2.78 -28.22
CA ALA A 392 -8.82 3.20 -29.59
C ALA A 392 -7.41 2.80 -30.03
N ILE A 393 -6.54 2.34 -29.13
CA ILE A 393 -5.18 1.92 -29.47
C ILE A 393 -5.21 0.69 -30.38
N PRO A 394 -4.48 0.69 -31.52
CA PRO A 394 -4.36 -0.48 -32.38
C PRO A 394 -3.91 -1.73 -31.58
N LYS A 395 -4.44 -2.90 -31.95
CA LYS A 395 -4.25 -4.20 -31.28
C LYS A 395 -4.98 -4.34 -29.92
N VAL A 396 -5.48 -3.29 -29.30
CA VAL A 396 -6.29 -3.40 -28.07
C VAL A 396 -7.71 -3.82 -28.47
N LYS A 397 -8.12 -5.00 -28.02
CA LYS A 397 -9.45 -5.56 -28.23
C LYS A 397 -10.41 -5.21 -27.10
N LYS A 398 -9.90 -5.23 -25.87
CA LYS A 398 -10.68 -4.97 -24.65
C LYS A 398 -9.80 -4.30 -23.58
N VAL A 399 -10.42 -3.40 -22.83
CA VAL A 399 -9.85 -2.78 -21.64
C VAL A 399 -10.76 -3.13 -20.47
N PHE A 400 -10.27 -3.89 -19.51
CA PHE A 400 -11.03 -4.29 -18.32
C PHE A 400 -10.72 -3.40 -17.13
N ILE A 401 -11.63 -3.36 -16.17
CA ILE A 401 -11.47 -2.78 -14.86
C ILE A 401 -11.65 -3.90 -13.84
N ARG A 402 -10.53 -4.30 -13.19
CA ARG A 402 -10.49 -5.37 -12.18
C ARG A 402 -10.19 -4.84 -10.79
N SER A 403 -9.46 -3.72 -10.67
CA SER A 403 -9.34 -2.98 -9.42
C SER A 403 -10.73 -2.60 -8.93
N GLY A 404 -10.96 -2.71 -7.64
CA GLY A 404 -12.26 -2.40 -7.07
C GLY A 404 -12.70 -0.96 -7.37
N ILE A 405 -13.95 -0.80 -7.76
CA ILE A 405 -14.59 0.52 -7.85
C ILE A 405 -15.28 0.88 -6.54
N ARG A 406 -15.31 2.17 -6.22
CA ARG A 406 -16.15 2.69 -5.15
C ARG A 406 -17.54 2.97 -5.72
N PHE A 407 -18.47 2.07 -5.43
CA PHE A 407 -19.85 2.17 -5.90
C PHE A 407 -20.61 3.35 -5.28
N ASP A 408 -20.30 3.72 -4.04
CA ASP A 408 -20.83 4.89 -3.36
C ASP A 408 -20.36 6.20 -4.02
N TYR A 409 -19.11 6.25 -4.50
CA TYR A 409 -18.59 7.37 -5.28
C TYR A 409 -19.21 7.42 -6.68
N LEU A 410 -19.38 6.27 -7.33
CA LEU A 410 -20.07 6.18 -8.62
C LEU A 410 -21.53 6.66 -8.51
N LEU A 411 -22.24 6.28 -7.43
CA LEU A 411 -23.61 6.74 -7.19
C LEU A 411 -23.72 8.26 -6.90
N ALA A 412 -22.64 8.91 -6.49
CA ALA A 412 -22.61 10.36 -6.33
C ALA A 412 -22.58 11.11 -7.68
N GLU A 413 -22.22 10.47 -8.78
CA GLU A 413 -22.31 11.01 -10.13
C GLU A 413 -23.78 11.13 -10.56
N LYS A 414 -24.21 12.31 -11.02
CA LYS A 414 -25.63 12.58 -11.29
C LYS A 414 -26.17 11.88 -12.54
N ASN A 415 -25.36 11.83 -13.60
CA ASN A 415 -25.80 11.38 -14.93
C ASN A 415 -25.54 9.90 -15.21
N ARG A 416 -24.89 9.16 -14.31
CA ARG A 416 -24.55 7.73 -14.47
C ARG A 416 -23.74 7.40 -15.73
N ALA A 417 -23.03 8.38 -16.27
CA ALA A 417 -22.25 8.20 -17.51
C ALA A 417 -21.17 7.14 -17.32
N PHE A 418 -20.49 7.13 -16.17
CA PHE A 418 -19.48 6.11 -15.86
C PHE A 418 -20.10 4.71 -15.70
N LEU A 419 -21.25 4.58 -15.06
CA LEU A 419 -21.92 3.28 -14.94
C LEU A 419 -22.23 2.67 -16.30
N ARG A 420 -22.71 3.49 -17.26
CA ARG A 420 -22.99 3.05 -18.64
C ARG A 420 -21.70 2.60 -19.34
N GLU A 421 -20.64 3.43 -19.29
CA GLU A 421 -19.34 3.12 -19.91
C GLU A 421 -18.76 1.81 -19.33
N LEU A 422 -18.81 1.66 -18.01
CA LEU A 422 -18.32 0.49 -17.28
C LEU A 422 -19.03 -0.78 -17.77
N CYS A 423 -20.37 -0.82 -17.72
CA CYS A 423 -21.14 -1.99 -18.10
C CYS A 423 -20.96 -2.33 -19.59
N GLN A 424 -20.95 -1.33 -20.46
CA GLN A 424 -20.91 -1.54 -21.90
C GLN A 424 -19.56 -2.07 -22.40
N TYR A 425 -18.43 -1.64 -21.76
CA TYR A 425 -17.11 -1.86 -22.36
C TYR A 425 -16.09 -2.54 -21.46
N HIS A 426 -16.21 -2.44 -20.11
CA HIS A 426 -15.10 -2.70 -19.19
C HIS A 426 -15.30 -3.88 -18.25
N VAL A 427 -16.45 -4.52 -18.27
CA VAL A 427 -16.76 -5.71 -17.46
C VAL A 427 -16.70 -6.97 -18.32
N SER A 428 -15.96 -7.99 -17.85
CA SER A 428 -15.77 -9.27 -18.54
C SER A 428 -16.81 -10.33 -18.17
N GLY A 429 -18.03 -9.92 -17.76
CA GLY A 429 -19.10 -10.80 -17.26
C GLY A 429 -19.26 -10.74 -15.75
N GLN A 430 -18.21 -10.41 -15.01
CA GLN A 430 -18.26 -10.25 -13.55
C GLN A 430 -17.61 -8.95 -13.14
N LEU A 431 -18.30 -8.17 -12.29
CA LEU A 431 -17.75 -6.98 -11.65
C LEU A 431 -17.55 -7.24 -10.15
N LYS A 432 -16.30 -7.19 -9.70
CA LYS A 432 -15.98 -7.28 -8.28
C LYS A 432 -16.24 -5.94 -7.59
N VAL A 433 -17.01 -5.98 -6.52
CA VAL A 433 -17.30 -4.80 -5.68
C VAL A 433 -17.12 -5.15 -4.21
N ALA A 434 -16.73 -4.18 -3.40
CA ALA A 434 -16.39 -4.39 -2.01
C ALA A 434 -17.40 -3.71 -1.06
N PRO A 435 -18.62 -4.27 -0.85
CA PRO A 435 -19.51 -3.82 0.22
C PRO A 435 -18.94 -4.10 1.61
N GLU A 436 -18.07 -5.09 1.75
CA GLU A 436 -17.37 -5.57 2.95
C GLU A 436 -18.27 -6.28 3.96
N HIS A 437 -19.47 -5.78 4.21
CA HIS A 437 -20.47 -6.36 5.11
C HIS A 437 -21.87 -5.90 4.70
N ILE A 438 -22.91 -6.48 5.32
CA ILE A 438 -24.29 -6.09 5.05
C ILE A 438 -24.96 -5.45 6.28
N SER A 439 -24.43 -5.64 7.47
CA SER A 439 -24.94 -5.02 8.69
C SER A 439 -24.40 -3.59 8.83
N ASP A 440 -25.33 -2.62 8.94
CA ASP A 440 -24.98 -1.19 9.08
C ASP A 440 -24.16 -0.90 10.34
N ASN A 441 -24.35 -1.70 11.39
CA ASN A 441 -23.58 -1.58 12.62
C ASN A 441 -22.08 -1.88 12.38
N VAL A 442 -21.77 -2.88 11.56
CA VAL A 442 -20.39 -3.23 11.18
C VAL A 442 -19.85 -2.23 10.17
N LEU A 443 -20.63 -1.90 9.13
CA LEU A 443 -20.26 -0.94 8.10
C LEU A 443 -19.87 0.43 8.68
N LYS A 444 -20.63 0.92 9.66
CA LYS A 444 -20.31 2.15 10.40
C LYS A 444 -18.93 2.07 11.07
N ARG A 445 -18.58 0.93 11.64
CA ARG A 445 -17.26 0.71 12.27
C ARG A 445 -16.13 0.58 11.25
N MET A 446 -16.45 0.12 10.05
CA MET A 446 -15.53 0.03 8.91
C MET A 446 -15.28 1.39 8.24
N GLY A 447 -16.13 2.40 8.48
CA GLY A 447 -16.12 3.66 7.74
C GLY A 447 -16.63 3.48 6.30
N LYS A 448 -17.62 2.58 6.12
CA LYS A 448 -18.27 2.28 4.84
C LYS A 448 -19.72 2.79 4.85
N PRO A 449 -20.30 3.10 3.67
CA PRO A 449 -21.67 3.52 3.57
C PRO A 449 -22.63 2.43 4.08
N GLU A 450 -23.84 2.84 4.50
CA GLU A 450 -24.90 1.91 4.89
C GLU A 450 -25.28 0.96 3.74
N ASN A 451 -25.76 -0.23 4.09
CA ASN A 451 -26.11 -1.29 3.14
C ASN A 451 -27.14 -0.84 2.08
N LYS A 452 -28.02 0.12 2.44
CA LYS A 452 -28.98 0.69 1.48
C LYS A 452 -28.29 1.27 0.22
N VAL A 453 -27.07 1.84 0.35
CA VAL A 453 -26.30 2.39 -0.77
C VAL A 453 -25.84 1.25 -1.69
N TYR A 454 -25.38 0.14 -1.12
CA TYR A 454 -25.01 -1.03 -1.91
C TYR A 454 -26.23 -1.64 -2.62
N ARG A 455 -27.37 -1.75 -1.94
CA ARG A 455 -28.62 -2.23 -2.55
C ARG A 455 -29.10 -1.32 -3.68
N GLN A 456 -28.94 -0.01 -3.54
CA GLN A 456 -29.22 0.93 -4.62
C GLN A 456 -28.30 0.68 -5.83
N PHE A 457 -27.00 0.53 -5.57
CA PHE A 457 -26.05 0.21 -6.65
C PHE A 457 -26.40 -1.08 -7.38
N MET A 458 -26.76 -2.15 -6.66
CA MET A 458 -27.20 -3.41 -7.26
C MET A 458 -28.38 -3.22 -8.20
N LYS A 459 -29.39 -2.46 -7.79
CA LYS A 459 -30.57 -2.15 -8.62
C LYS A 459 -30.20 -1.36 -9.89
N GLU A 460 -29.39 -0.32 -9.73
CA GLU A 460 -28.98 0.52 -10.87
C GLU A 460 -28.06 -0.26 -11.83
N TYR A 461 -27.19 -1.12 -11.31
CA TYR A 461 -26.34 -1.99 -12.12
C TYR A 461 -27.15 -3.00 -12.92
N ALA A 462 -28.14 -3.65 -12.31
CA ALA A 462 -29.04 -4.58 -13.00
C ALA A 462 -29.83 -3.86 -14.09
N ALA A 463 -30.48 -2.74 -13.77
CA ALA A 463 -31.24 -1.95 -14.74
C ALA A 463 -30.37 -1.45 -15.91
N MET A 464 -29.12 -1.08 -15.65
CA MET A 464 -28.18 -0.69 -16.71
C MET A 464 -27.84 -1.87 -17.62
N ASN A 465 -27.56 -3.06 -17.06
CA ASN A 465 -27.31 -4.27 -17.83
C ASN A 465 -28.51 -4.64 -18.71
N ASP A 466 -29.72 -4.61 -18.14
CA ASP A 466 -30.96 -4.89 -18.91
C ASP A 466 -31.12 -3.90 -20.06
N SER A 467 -30.89 -2.60 -19.82
CA SER A 467 -30.98 -1.55 -20.85
C SER A 467 -29.97 -1.71 -21.98
N LEU A 468 -28.81 -2.32 -21.69
CA LEU A 468 -27.72 -2.57 -22.64
C LEU A 468 -27.76 -3.98 -23.25
N GLY A 469 -28.69 -4.85 -22.82
CA GLY A 469 -28.74 -6.25 -23.23
C GLY A 469 -27.53 -7.07 -22.76
N MET A 470 -26.89 -6.67 -21.66
CA MET A 470 -25.70 -7.31 -21.14
C MET A 470 -26.05 -8.38 -20.09
N LYS A 471 -25.26 -9.46 -20.04
CA LYS A 471 -25.34 -10.49 -18.99
C LYS A 471 -24.12 -10.43 -18.09
N GLN A 472 -24.19 -9.59 -17.08
CA GLN A 472 -23.09 -9.37 -16.14
C GLN A 472 -23.57 -9.51 -14.70
N TYR A 473 -22.69 -10.01 -13.83
CA TYR A 473 -22.99 -10.32 -12.43
C TYR A 473 -22.07 -9.54 -11.50
N LEU A 474 -22.60 -9.16 -10.34
CA LEU A 474 -21.81 -8.60 -9.25
C LEU A 474 -21.23 -9.72 -8.41
N VAL A 475 -19.93 -9.60 -8.10
CA VAL A 475 -19.24 -10.48 -7.16
C VAL A 475 -18.91 -9.66 -5.93
N PRO A 476 -19.68 -9.78 -4.83
CA PRO A 476 -19.43 -9.03 -3.62
C PRO A 476 -18.21 -9.57 -2.88
N TYR A 477 -17.30 -8.68 -2.51
CA TYR A 477 -16.23 -8.96 -1.59
C TYR A 477 -16.71 -8.68 -0.17
N LEU A 478 -16.70 -9.71 0.69
CA LEU A 478 -17.25 -9.65 2.03
C LEU A 478 -16.19 -9.98 3.08
N MET A 479 -16.29 -9.35 4.24
CA MET A 479 -15.36 -9.48 5.35
C MET A 479 -16.12 -9.92 6.61
N SER A 480 -15.72 -11.06 7.18
CA SER A 480 -16.19 -11.54 8.49
C SER A 480 -15.28 -11.08 9.63
N SER A 481 -15.70 -11.25 10.85
CA SER A 481 -14.88 -11.09 12.07
C SER A 481 -14.27 -9.68 12.26
N HIS A 482 -14.83 -8.65 11.61
CA HIS A 482 -14.40 -7.27 11.84
C HIS A 482 -14.72 -6.83 13.29
N PRO A 483 -13.85 -6.04 13.95
CA PRO A 483 -14.11 -5.54 15.31
C PRO A 483 -15.46 -4.83 15.42
N GLY A 484 -16.32 -5.38 16.29
CA GLY A 484 -17.70 -4.94 16.49
C GLY A 484 -18.75 -5.79 15.78
N SER A 485 -18.34 -6.80 14.98
CA SER A 485 -19.25 -7.86 14.58
C SER A 485 -19.44 -8.83 15.73
N THR A 486 -20.71 -9.07 16.09
CA THR A 486 -21.12 -10.06 17.08
C THR A 486 -21.73 -11.27 16.37
N LEU A 487 -22.21 -12.26 17.14
CA LEU A 487 -22.91 -13.41 16.56
C LEU A 487 -24.15 -12.97 15.75
N LYS A 488 -24.83 -11.91 16.19
CA LYS A 488 -25.98 -11.36 15.47
C LYS A 488 -25.61 -10.93 14.06
N GLU A 489 -24.59 -10.09 13.91
CA GLU A 489 -24.15 -9.60 12.59
C GLU A 489 -23.53 -10.72 11.74
N ALA A 490 -22.94 -11.75 12.36
CA ALA A 490 -22.48 -12.93 11.65
C ALA A 490 -23.65 -13.75 11.09
N ILE A 491 -24.74 -13.90 11.83
CA ILE A 491 -25.98 -14.55 11.37
C ILE A 491 -26.60 -13.74 10.21
N GLU A 492 -26.74 -12.42 10.36
CA GLU A 492 -27.23 -11.54 9.28
C GLU A 492 -26.43 -11.73 7.98
N LEU A 493 -25.11 -11.83 8.08
CA LEU A 493 -24.26 -12.07 6.91
C LEU A 493 -24.47 -13.47 6.33
N ALA A 494 -24.62 -14.50 7.16
CA ALA A 494 -24.86 -15.87 6.72
C ALA A 494 -26.23 -16.02 6.03
N GLU A 495 -27.27 -15.38 6.58
CA GLU A 495 -28.60 -15.33 5.96
C GLU A 495 -28.58 -14.64 4.61
N TYR A 496 -27.89 -13.49 4.51
CA TYR A 496 -27.69 -12.81 3.25
C TYR A 496 -26.98 -13.69 2.21
N LEU A 497 -25.94 -14.43 2.61
CA LEU A 497 -25.23 -15.36 1.71
C LEU A 497 -26.12 -16.50 1.24
N ARG A 498 -26.95 -17.07 2.13
CA ARG A 498 -27.97 -18.07 1.76
C ARG A 498 -28.94 -17.50 0.72
N ASP A 499 -29.40 -16.28 0.92
CA ASP A 499 -30.44 -15.64 0.09
C ASP A 499 -29.89 -15.15 -1.28
N LEU A 500 -28.56 -15.03 -1.43
CA LEU A 500 -27.94 -14.76 -2.73
C LEU A 500 -28.14 -15.89 -3.75
N GLY A 501 -28.49 -17.10 -3.31
CA GLY A 501 -28.67 -18.26 -4.17
C GLY A 501 -27.38 -18.85 -4.76
N TYR A 502 -26.22 -18.33 -4.37
CA TYR A 502 -24.90 -18.88 -4.69
C TYR A 502 -23.92 -18.64 -3.55
N MET A 503 -22.89 -19.48 -3.44
CA MET A 503 -21.84 -19.30 -2.45
C MET A 503 -20.73 -18.41 -3.03
N PRO A 504 -20.43 -17.25 -2.45
CA PRO A 504 -19.30 -16.45 -2.87
C PRO A 504 -17.99 -17.22 -2.68
N GLU A 505 -17.12 -17.17 -3.67
CA GLU A 505 -15.80 -17.82 -3.57
C GLU A 505 -14.89 -17.22 -2.49
N GLN A 506 -15.14 -15.98 -2.12
CA GLN A 506 -14.29 -15.23 -1.19
C GLN A 506 -15.12 -14.49 -0.14
N VAL A 507 -15.15 -15.03 1.07
CA VAL A 507 -15.42 -14.29 2.31
C VAL A 507 -14.13 -14.29 3.11
N GLN A 508 -13.58 -13.10 3.38
CA GLN A 508 -12.32 -12.98 4.11
C GLN A 508 -12.57 -12.62 5.57
N ASP A 509 -11.80 -13.23 6.46
CA ASP A 509 -11.73 -12.74 7.82
C ASP A 509 -10.98 -11.42 7.89
N PHE A 510 -11.42 -10.52 8.78
CA PHE A 510 -10.70 -9.28 9.05
C PHE A 510 -9.25 -9.55 9.40
N TYR A 511 -8.34 -9.00 8.62
CA TYR A 511 -6.91 -9.13 8.82
C TYR A 511 -6.37 -7.98 9.68
N PRO A 512 -5.87 -8.24 10.90
CA PRO A 512 -5.39 -7.18 11.80
C PRO A 512 -4.00 -6.65 11.37
N THR A 513 -3.99 -5.83 10.34
CA THR A 513 -2.77 -5.17 9.85
C THR A 513 -2.34 -4.09 10.82
N PRO A 514 -1.04 -3.96 11.17
CA PRO A 514 -0.54 -2.88 12.00
C PRO A 514 -0.96 -1.50 11.47
N SER A 515 -1.06 -0.52 12.35
CA SER A 515 -1.38 0.88 12.02
C SER A 515 -2.71 1.08 11.27
N THR A 516 -3.71 0.23 11.54
CA THR A 516 -5.09 0.46 11.09
C THR A 516 -6.03 0.69 12.28
N LEU A 517 -7.04 1.54 12.10
CA LEU A 517 -8.05 1.82 13.14
C LEU A 517 -8.77 0.55 13.61
N SER A 518 -9.03 -0.38 12.71
CA SER A 518 -9.72 -1.63 13.04
C SER A 518 -8.86 -2.56 13.87
N THR A 519 -7.55 -2.61 13.64
CA THR A 519 -6.63 -3.38 14.48
C THR A 519 -6.56 -2.80 15.88
N GLN A 520 -6.58 -1.48 16.01
CA GLN A 520 -6.66 -0.81 17.30
C GLN A 520 -7.95 -1.15 18.05
N LYS A 521 -9.09 -1.08 17.38
CA LYS A 521 -10.39 -1.47 17.97
C LYS A 521 -10.37 -2.92 18.45
N ARG A 522 -9.77 -3.83 17.71
CA ARG A 522 -9.62 -5.25 18.11
C ARG A 522 -8.79 -5.41 19.37
N ARG A 523 -7.69 -4.67 19.51
CA ARG A 523 -6.85 -4.70 20.72
C ARG A 523 -7.62 -4.28 21.96
N ILE A 524 -8.42 -3.22 21.88
CA ILE A 524 -9.23 -2.73 23.00
C ILE A 524 -10.28 -3.77 23.37
N ALA A 525 -11.01 -4.31 22.39
CA ALA A 525 -12.11 -5.25 22.59
C ALA A 525 -11.68 -6.62 23.16
N ASN A 526 -10.48 -7.09 22.88
CA ASN A 526 -10.00 -8.41 23.32
C ASN A 526 -9.94 -8.62 24.85
N ASN A 527 -10.16 -7.59 25.66
CA ASN A 527 -10.31 -7.75 27.12
C ASN A 527 -11.73 -8.11 27.56
N LEU A 528 -12.74 -7.84 26.74
CA LEU A 528 -14.12 -8.18 27.08
C LEU A 528 -14.42 -9.69 26.95
N PHE A 529 -13.63 -10.40 26.16
CA PHE A 529 -13.82 -11.84 25.91
C PHE A 529 -12.89 -12.76 26.73
N ARG A 530 -11.78 -12.26 27.31
CA ARG A 530 -10.89 -13.04 28.17
C ARG A 530 -11.36 -13.17 29.62
N GLY A 531 -12.36 -12.44 30.02
CA GLY A 531 -12.90 -12.44 31.38
C GLY A 531 -14.08 -13.39 31.64
N ARG A 532 -14.46 -14.20 30.64
CA ARG A 532 -15.48 -15.25 30.80
C ARG A 532 -14.92 -16.58 30.28
N LYS A 533 -14.19 -17.27 31.14
CA LYS A 533 -14.07 -18.73 31.14
C LYS A 533 -15.00 -19.28 32.17
#